data_4a4d0fd0ea3b64cf52dbe4ff7e23c2af
#
_entry.id   4a4d0fd0ea3b64cf52dbe4ff7e23c2af
#
_cell.length_a   1.000
_cell.length_b   1.000
_cell.length_c   1.000
_cell.angle_alpha   90.00
_cell.angle_beta   90.00
_cell.angle_gamma   90.00
#
_symmetry.space_group_name_H-M   'P 1'
#
loop_
_entity.id
_entity.type
_entity.pdbx_description
1 polymer ?
#
loop_
_entity_poly.entity_id
_entity_poly.type
_entity_poly.pdbx_seq_one_letter_code
_entity_poly.pdbx_strand_id
1 'polypeptide(L)'
;DDYLMKITHVIRGSEWLPTSPLHSLIWRAFGWEEPIWVHLSVFLKPSGKGKMSKREAAQLSQDGYSIFIKDLKNMGYLPEAVNNWIALMGWSYDDRTEFFTMQDLIEKFSLEKLNPSPAAINFSKLDYFNKLHIKALPARELAQRLKPFFDAKQIQADVDQLTALAPVLNERITTLDDAVNLCAFIFQDEIPVNKALLVINGRSNEEICQIAE
;
A
#
# COMPACT_ATOMS: atom_id res chain seq x y z
N ASP A 1 -28.19 15.52 9.11
CA ASP A 1 -27.41 14.52 9.86
C ASP A 1 -26.21 15.17 10.53
N ASP A 2 -25.36 15.94 9.83
CA ASP A 2 -24.10 16.48 10.36
C ASP A 2 -24.30 17.33 11.63
N TYR A 3 -25.33 18.20 11.66
CA TYR A 3 -25.64 19.00 12.84
C TYR A 3 -26.03 18.14 14.05
N LEU A 4 -26.94 17.16 13.85
CA LEU A 4 -27.39 16.28 14.93
C LEU A 4 -26.30 15.36 15.45
N MET A 5 -25.38 14.96 14.57
CA MET A 5 -24.19 14.15 14.90
C MET A 5 -23.03 14.99 15.45
N LYS A 6 -23.20 16.31 15.53
CA LYS A 6 -22.18 17.26 16.03
C LYS A 6 -20.85 17.16 15.25
N ILE A 7 -20.94 17.04 13.93
CA ILE A 7 -19.76 17.03 13.05
C ILE A 7 -19.09 18.40 13.12
N THR A 8 -17.82 18.43 13.49
CA THR A 8 -17.01 19.63 13.62
C THR A 8 -16.26 19.99 12.34
N HIS A 9 -15.89 18.98 11.54
CA HIS A 9 -15.12 19.14 10.31
C HIS A 9 -15.74 18.29 9.20
N VAL A 10 -15.98 18.90 8.03
CA VAL A 10 -16.38 18.18 6.82
C VAL A 10 -15.21 18.15 5.86
N ILE A 11 -14.57 16.99 5.75
CA ILE A 11 -13.40 16.76 4.89
C ILE A 11 -13.86 16.00 3.65
N ARG A 12 -13.69 16.60 2.46
CA ARG A 12 -14.19 16.03 1.19
C ARG A 12 -13.35 16.46 0.00
N GLY A 13 -13.57 15.85 -1.16
CA GLY A 13 -12.87 16.23 -2.38
C GLY A 13 -13.25 17.63 -2.89
N SER A 14 -12.31 18.28 -3.57
CA SER A 14 -12.48 19.63 -4.13
C SER A 14 -13.56 19.74 -5.21
N GLU A 15 -14.04 18.63 -5.77
CA GLU A 15 -15.20 18.58 -6.66
C GLU A 15 -16.51 19.07 -6.01
N TRP A 16 -16.57 19.12 -4.68
CA TRP A 16 -17.70 19.64 -3.93
C TRP A 16 -17.62 21.15 -3.69
N LEU A 17 -16.52 21.81 -4.03
CA LEU A 17 -16.32 23.24 -3.81
C LEU A 17 -17.43 24.11 -4.47
N PRO A 18 -17.90 23.82 -5.70
CA PRO A 18 -18.96 24.62 -6.32
C PRO A 18 -20.31 24.60 -5.55
N THR A 19 -20.57 23.55 -4.78
CA THR A 19 -21.80 23.40 -4.00
C THR A 19 -21.67 23.87 -2.55
N SER A 20 -20.47 24.24 -2.10
CA SER A 20 -20.21 24.68 -0.72
C SER A 20 -21.04 25.88 -0.30
N PRO A 21 -21.26 26.93 -1.14
CA PRO A 21 -22.11 28.04 -0.78
C PRO A 21 -23.56 27.63 -0.46
N LEU A 22 -24.10 26.63 -1.18
CA LEU A 22 -25.44 26.11 -0.91
C LEU A 22 -25.53 25.44 0.47
N HIS A 23 -24.52 24.63 0.81
CA HIS A 23 -24.45 23.98 2.13
C HIS A 23 -24.37 25.04 3.25
N SER A 24 -23.52 26.05 3.11
CA SER A 24 -23.42 27.16 4.06
C SER A 24 -24.76 27.89 4.24
N LEU A 25 -25.48 28.20 3.15
CA LEU A 25 -26.80 28.83 3.21
C LEU A 25 -27.83 27.97 3.95
N ILE A 26 -27.80 26.64 3.80
CA ILE A 26 -28.71 25.74 4.53
C ILE A 26 -28.41 25.82 6.04
N TRP A 27 -27.13 25.73 6.46
CA TRP A 27 -26.75 25.83 7.85
C TRP A 27 -27.24 27.17 8.47
N ARG A 28 -27.02 28.27 7.79
CA ARG A 28 -27.45 29.61 8.20
C ARG A 28 -28.98 29.73 8.28
N ALA A 29 -29.72 29.15 7.32
CA ALA A 29 -31.17 29.17 7.31
C ALA A 29 -31.78 28.46 8.53
N PHE A 30 -31.09 27.43 9.06
CA PHE A 30 -31.49 26.75 10.29
C PHE A 30 -30.93 27.41 11.56
N GLY A 31 -30.13 28.47 11.44
CA GLY A 31 -29.47 29.11 12.59
C GLY A 31 -28.42 28.24 13.26
N TRP A 32 -27.82 27.30 12.52
CA TRP A 32 -26.80 26.39 13.03
C TRP A 32 -25.42 26.96 12.84
N GLU A 33 -24.50 26.64 13.77
CA GLU A 33 -23.07 26.93 13.62
C GLU A 33 -22.47 26.02 12.55
N GLU A 34 -21.80 26.63 11.57
CA GLU A 34 -21.20 25.89 10.44
C GLU A 34 -20.00 25.06 10.89
N PRO A 35 -19.82 23.84 10.35
CA PRO A 35 -18.60 23.08 10.55
C PRO A 35 -17.43 23.72 9.78
N ILE A 36 -16.21 23.31 10.11
CA ILE A 36 -15.03 23.65 9.32
C ILE A 36 -15.06 22.86 8.01
N TRP A 37 -15.08 23.57 6.89
CA TRP A 37 -15.09 22.98 5.55
C TRP A 37 -13.66 22.76 5.04
N VAL A 38 -13.26 21.50 4.80
CA VAL A 38 -11.94 21.15 4.27
C VAL A 38 -12.11 20.47 2.92
N HIS A 39 -11.48 21.04 1.89
CA HIS A 39 -11.50 20.49 0.53
C HIS A 39 -10.14 19.94 0.15
N LEU A 40 -10.05 18.62 0.03
CA LEU A 40 -8.86 17.90 -0.40
C LEU A 40 -8.74 17.93 -1.92
N SER A 41 -7.51 17.94 -2.42
CA SER A 41 -7.24 17.79 -3.83
C SER A 41 -7.64 16.41 -4.35
N VAL A 42 -7.93 16.32 -5.65
CA VAL A 42 -8.24 15.04 -6.31
C VAL A 42 -6.96 14.29 -6.66
N PHE A 43 -7.03 12.96 -6.67
CA PHE A 43 -5.94 12.14 -7.16
C PHE A 43 -5.92 12.10 -8.69
N LEU A 44 -4.76 12.39 -9.25
CA LEU A 44 -4.52 12.30 -10.68
C LEU A 44 -4.07 10.89 -11.06
N LYS A 45 -4.26 10.55 -12.33
CA LYS A 45 -3.70 9.33 -12.92
C LYS A 45 -2.17 9.27 -12.72
N PRO A 46 -1.54 8.09 -12.78
CA PRO A 46 -0.09 7.97 -12.72
C PRO A 46 0.66 8.84 -13.73
N SER A 47 0.02 9.13 -14.88
CA SER A 47 0.56 10.05 -15.90
C SER A 47 0.58 11.53 -15.47
N GLY A 48 0.01 11.87 -14.31
CA GLY A 48 -0.17 13.25 -13.84
C GLY A 48 -1.26 14.05 -14.57
N LYS A 49 -1.97 13.45 -15.52
CA LYS A 49 -2.96 14.15 -16.36
C LYS A 49 -4.37 13.59 -16.15
N GLY A 50 -5.26 14.44 -15.64
CA GLY A 50 -6.67 14.12 -15.42
C GLY A 50 -6.93 13.32 -14.13
N LYS A 51 -8.16 13.46 -13.62
CA LYS A 51 -8.63 12.75 -12.41
C LYS A 51 -8.69 11.24 -12.66
N MET A 52 -8.26 10.45 -11.68
CA MET A 52 -8.44 9.00 -11.69
C MET A 52 -9.93 8.66 -11.59
N SER A 53 -10.44 7.90 -12.56
CA SER A 53 -11.81 7.36 -12.53
C SER A 53 -11.81 5.91 -12.03
N LYS A 54 -12.94 5.45 -11.48
CA LYS A 54 -13.10 4.04 -11.04
C LYS A 54 -12.91 3.04 -12.19
N ARG A 55 -13.30 3.42 -13.42
CA ARG A 55 -13.16 2.57 -14.61
C ARG A 55 -11.69 2.39 -15.00
N GLU A 56 -10.92 3.46 -14.96
CA GLU A 56 -9.48 3.43 -15.26
C GLU A 56 -8.71 2.72 -14.14
N ALA A 57 -9.13 2.90 -12.89
CA ALA A 57 -8.56 2.17 -11.76
C ALA A 57 -8.74 0.64 -11.92
N ALA A 58 -9.88 0.20 -12.46
CA ALA A 58 -10.10 -1.22 -12.74
C ALA A 58 -9.20 -1.75 -13.87
N GLN A 59 -8.80 -0.91 -14.83
CA GLN A 59 -7.84 -1.29 -15.87
C GLN A 59 -6.42 -1.46 -15.32
N LEU A 60 -6.00 -0.64 -14.35
CA LEU A 60 -4.70 -0.78 -13.70
C LEU A 60 -4.51 -2.13 -13.01
N SER A 61 -5.59 -2.77 -12.57
CA SER A 61 -5.52 -4.11 -11.97
C SER A 61 -5.02 -5.18 -12.95
N GLN A 62 -5.19 -4.98 -14.24
CA GLN A 62 -4.64 -5.86 -15.29
C GLN A 62 -3.12 -5.71 -15.43
N ASP A 63 -2.60 -4.53 -15.07
CA ASP A 63 -1.16 -4.22 -15.10
C ASP A 63 -0.48 -4.53 -13.74
N GLY A 64 -1.19 -5.18 -12.81
CA GLY A 64 -0.66 -5.54 -11.49
C GLY A 64 -0.68 -4.40 -10.46
N TYR A 65 -1.43 -3.32 -10.72
CA TYR A 65 -1.60 -2.20 -9.78
C TYR A 65 -3.06 -2.02 -9.39
N SER A 66 -3.31 -1.59 -8.17
CA SER A 66 -4.67 -1.24 -7.74
C SER A 66 -4.68 -0.05 -6.78
N ILE A 67 -5.81 0.67 -6.79
CA ILE A 67 -6.13 1.69 -5.78
C ILE A 67 -7.28 1.25 -4.86
N PHE A 68 -7.81 0.05 -5.08
CA PHE A 68 -8.87 -0.50 -4.24
C PHE A 68 -8.25 -1.17 -3.01
N ILE A 69 -8.70 -0.78 -1.83
CA ILE A 69 -8.17 -1.28 -0.55
C ILE A 69 -8.23 -2.83 -0.45
N LYS A 70 -9.30 -3.43 -0.98
CA LYS A 70 -9.44 -4.89 -1.00
C LYS A 70 -8.33 -5.57 -1.83
N ASP A 71 -8.01 -4.99 -2.98
CA ASP A 71 -6.97 -5.53 -3.86
C ASP A 71 -5.59 -5.34 -3.23
N LEU A 72 -5.29 -4.13 -2.71
CA LEU A 72 -4.04 -3.85 -2.01
C LEU A 72 -3.81 -4.84 -0.85
N LYS A 73 -4.86 -5.13 -0.07
CA LYS A 73 -4.81 -6.16 0.98
C LYS A 73 -4.47 -7.54 0.40
N ASN A 74 -5.14 -7.95 -0.68
CA ASN A 74 -4.92 -9.25 -1.31
C ASN A 74 -3.52 -9.37 -1.95
N MET A 75 -2.98 -8.26 -2.44
CA MET A 75 -1.61 -8.16 -2.98
C MET A 75 -0.54 -8.16 -1.87
N GLY A 76 -0.93 -8.03 -0.60
CA GLY A 76 -0.02 -8.08 0.54
C GLY A 76 0.61 -6.74 0.91
N TYR A 77 -0.04 -5.62 0.56
CA TYR A 77 0.35 -4.32 1.13
C TYR A 77 -0.11 -4.20 2.57
N LEU A 78 0.77 -3.67 3.42
CA LEU A 78 0.48 -3.42 4.83
C LEU A 78 -0.44 -2.21 4.99
N PRO A 79 -1.43 -2.24 5.89
CA PRO A 79 -2.30 -1.08 6.15
C PRO A 79 -1.52 0.17 6.53
N GLU A 80 -0.45 0.02 7.30
CA GLU A 80 0.43 1.11 7.74
C GLU A 80 1.11 1.78 6.53
N ALA A 81 1.57 1.00 5.57
CA ALA A 81 2.19 1.51 4.35
C ALA A 81 1.20 2.24 3.46
N VAL A 82 0.00 1.69 3.31
CA VAL A 82 -1.09 2.31 2.54
C VAL A 82 -1.51 3.63 3.19
N ASN A 83 -1.65 3.69 4.52
CA ASN A 83 -1.98 4.91 5.24
C ASN A 83 -0.88 5.98 5.09
N ASN A 84 0.38 5.60 5.21
CA ASN A 84 1.51 6.49 4.99
C ASN A 84 1.49 7.06 3.56
N TRP A 85 1.29 6.21 2.56
CA TRP A 85 1.23 6.60 1.16
C TRP A 85 0.06 7.55 0.86
N ILE A 86 -1.15 7.25 1.34
CA ILE A 86 -2.35 8.08 1.15
C ILE A 86 -2.18 9.44 1.83
N ALA A 87 -1.64 9.47 3.05
CA ALA A 87 -1.41 10.73 3.76
C ALA A 87 -0.55 11.69 2.94
N LEU A 88 0.55 11.20 2.37
CA LEU A 88 1.47 12.02 1.58
C LEU A 88 0.95 12.44 0.20
N MET A 89 -0.18 11.91 -0.25
CA MET A 89 -0.83 12.38 -1.48
C MET A 89 -1.60 13.70 -1.32
N GLY A 90 -1.79 14.18 -0.09
CA GLY A 90 -2.50 15.44 0.16
C GLY A 90 -2.02 16.20 1.39
N TRP A 91 -0.97 15.73 2.04
CA TRP A 91 -0.39 16.33 3.23
C TRP A 91 1.12 16.13 3.24
N SER A 92 1.86 17.04 3.86
CA SER A 92 3.29 16.91 4.12
C SER A 92 3.64 17.45 5.50
N TYR A 93 4.44 16.72 6.26
CA TYR A 93 4.92 17.19 7.55
C TYR A 93 6.01 18.26 7.37
N ASP A 94 6.99 17.94 6.53
CA ASP A 94 8.09 18.80 6.12
C ASP A 94 8.56 18.37 4.71
N ASP A 95 9.66 18.95 4.22
CA ASP A 95 10.21 18.70 2.86
C ASP A 95 11.04 17.42 2.76
N ARG A 96 11.22 16.66 3.84
CA ARG A 96 12.16 15.52 3.92
C ARG A 96 11.56 14.24 4.48
N THR A 97 10.67 14.36 5.48
CA THR A 97 10.13 13.20 6.18
C THR A 97 9.01 12.57 5.38
N GLU A 98 9.19 11.34 4.97
CA GLU A 98 8.21 10.59 4.20
C GLU A 98 7.77 9.28 4.87
N PHE A 99 8.53 8.75 5.82
CA PHE A 99 8.16 7.55 6.57
C PHE A 99 7.46 7.94 7.85
N PHE A 100 6.23 7.46 8.02
CA PHE A 100 5.39 7.70 9.19
C PHE A 100 4.72 6.41 9.63
N THR A 101 4.85 6.09 10.91
CA THR A 101 3.98 5.12 11.57
C THR A 101 2.58 5.71 11.73
N MET A 102 1.59 4.88 12.05
CA MET A 102 0.24 5.39 12.35
C MET A 102 0.24 6.35 13.55
N GLN A 103 1.08 6.07 14.55
CA GLN A 103 1.24 6.96 15.71
C GLN A 103 1.84 8.31 15.29
N ASP A 104 2.87 8.30 14.43
CA ASP A 104 3.44 9.55 13.90
C ASP A 104 2.39 10.37 13.13
N LEU A 105 1.56 9.71 12.33
CA LEU A 105 0.48 10.41 11.60
C LEU A 105 -0.52 11.05 12.55
N ILE A 106 -0.93 10.35 13.62
CA ILE A 106 -1.87 10.87 14.61
C ILE A 106 -1.28 12.10 15.33
N GLU A 107 0.01 12.06 15.69
CA GLU A 107 0.66 13.13 16.43
C GLU A 107 1.04 14.34 15.56
N LYS A 108 1.40 14.11 14.30
CA LYS A 108 1.99 15.14 13.42
C LYS A 108 1.01 15.72 12.42
N PHE A 109 -0.14 15.04 12.18
CA PHE A 109 -1.12 15.52 11.22
C PHE A 109 -1.74 16.84 11.65
N SER A 110 -1.81 17.78 10.72
CA SER A 110 -2.54 19.02 10.90
C SER A 110 -3.20 19.48 9.60
N LEU A 111 -4.34 20.17 9.70
CA LEU A 111 -5.08 20.66 8.55
C LEU A 111 -4.33 21.79 7.80
N GLU A 112 -3.50 22.55 8.51
CA GLU A 112 -2.73 23.67 7.95
C GLU A 112 -1.65 23.18 6.96
N LYS A 113 -1.25 21.91 7.08
CA LYS A 113 -0.25 21.28 6.22
C LYS A 113 -0.85 20.47 5.06
N LEU A 114 -2.14 20.62 4.82
CA LEU A 114 -2.78 20.04 3.65
C LEU A 114 -2.30 20.73 2.38
N ASN A 115 -1.94 19.92 1.38
CA ASN A 115 -1.52 20.40 0.08
C ASN A 115 -2.75 20.57 -0.84
N PRO A 116 -3.05 21.78 -1.31
CA PRO A 116 -4.17 22.01 -2.21
C PRO A 116 -3.92 21.52 -3.64
N SER A 117 -2.66 21.22 -3.99
CA SER A 117 -2.30 20.76 -5.33
C SER A 117 -2.67 19.30 -5.54
N PRO A 118 -3.26 18.93 -6.70
CA PRO A 118 -3.54 17.55 -7.02
C PRO A 118 -2.28 16.70 -7.08
N ALA A 119 -2.31 15.51 -6.47
CA ALA A 119 -1.20 14.58 -6.47
C ALA A 119 -1.42 13.44 -7.48
N ALA A 120 -0.39 13.13 -8.28
CA ALA A 120 -0.40 11.96 -9.13
C ALA A 120 -0.17 10.69 -8.29
N ILE A 121 -0.95 9.64 -8.59
CA ILE A 121 -0.77 8.32 -7.98
C ILE A 121 0.60 7.76 -8.39
N ASN A 122 1.43 7.42 -7.42
CA ASN A 122 2.75 6.84 -7.64
C ASN A 122 2.85 5.49 -6.93
N PHE A 123 2.74 4.40 -7.68
CA PHE A 123 2.81 3.04 -7.15
C PHE A 123 4.22 2.64 -6.71
N SER A 124 5.27 3.11 -7.40
CA SER A 124 6.64 2.87 -6.95
C SER A 124 6.91 3.44 -5.56
N LYS A 125 6.23 4.54 -5.21
CA LYS A 125 6.30 5.13 -3.87
C LYS A 125 5.53 4.30 -2.85
N LEU A 126 4.39 3.69 -3.23
CA LEU A 126 3.68 2.73 -2.40
C LEU A 126 4.54 1.49 -2.13
N ASP A 127 5.18 0.93 -3.15
CA ASP A 127 6.12 -0.20 -3.03
C ASP A 127 7.26 0.13 -2.08
N TYR A 128 7.84 1.30 -2.23
CA TYR A 128 8.92 1.78 -1.36
C TYR A 128 8.47 1.87 0.11
N PHE A 129 7.31 2.47 0.39
CA PHE A 129 6.79 2.53 1.76
C PHE A 129 6.46 1.15 2.30
N ASN A 130 5.91 0.27 1.47
CA ASN A 130 5.59 -1.08 1.93
C ASN A 130 6.85 -1.84 2.34
N LYS A 131 7.93 -1.74 1.56
CA LYS A 131 9.25 -2.29 1.96
C LYS A 131 9.74 -1.74 3.29
N LEU A 132 9.65 -0.43 3.51
CA LEU A 132 10.09 0.18 4.76
C LEU A 132 9.27 -0.31 5.95
N HIS A 133 7.94 -0.40 5.80
CA HIS A 133 7.08 -0.90 6.87
C HIS A 133 7.29 -2.40 7.13
N ILE A 134 7.47 -3.23 6.09
CA ILE A 134 7.81 -4.65 6.26
C ILE A 134 9.13 -4.79 7.03
N LYS A 135 10.13 -4.02 6.66
CA LYS A 135 11.45 -4.05 7.30
C LYS A 135 11.42 -3.62 8.76
N ALA A 136 10.50 -2.74 9.12
CA ALA A 136 10.30 -2.28 10.50
C ALA A 136 9.56 -3.29 11.39
N LEU A 137 8.94 -4.33 10.83
CA LEU A 137 8.22 -5.34 11.61
C LEU A 137 9.19 -6.26 12.36
N PRO A 138 8.89 -6.60 13.63
CA PRO A 138 9.54 -7.71 14.32
C PRO A 138 9.35 -9.03 13.55
N ALA A 139 10.37 -9.89 13.54
CA ALA A 139 10.37 -11.14 12.75
C ALA A 139 9.12 -12.01 12.99
N ARG A 140 8.68 -12.15 14.24
CA ARG A 140 7.50 -12.94 14.59
C ARG A 140 6.20 -12.28 14.11
N GLU A 141 6.12 -10.96 14.12
CA GLU A 141 4.96 -10.25 13.61
C GLU A 141 4.89 -10.36 12.08
N LEU A 142 6.03 -10.22 11.39
CA LEU A 142 6.10 -10.45 9.95
C LEU A 142 5.63 -11.88 9.60
N ALA A 143 6.12 -12.89 10.33
CA ALA A 143 5.70 -14.28 10.15
C ALA A 143 4.19 -14.49 10.32
N GLN A 144 3.58 -13.88 11.32
CA GLN A 144 2.13 -13.93 11.54
C GLN A 144 1.35 -13.29 10.39
N ARG A 145 1.84 -12.20 9.82
CA ARG A 145 1.22 -11.52 8.68
C ARG A 145 1.42 -12.27 7.36
N LEU A 146 2.53 -13.01 7.21
CA LEU A 146 2.80 -13.87 6.07
C LEU A 146 1.93 -15.13 6.03
N LYS A 147 1.66 -15.74 7.20
CA LYS A 147 0.96 -17.02 7.32
C LYS A 147 -0.31 -17.12 6.46
N PRO A 148 -1.24 -16.14 6.44
CA PRO A 148 -2.45 -16.22 5.61
C PRO A 148 -2.18 -16.35 4.11
N PHE A 149 -1.06 -15.79 3.60
CA PHE A 149 -0.69 -15.87 2.19
C PHE A 149 -0.19 -17.26 1.82
N PHE A 150 0.56 -17.93 2.71
CA PHE A 150 0.96 -19.33 2.55
C PHE A 150 -0.24 -20.25 2.60
N ASP A 151 -1.14 -20.05 3.56
CA ASP A 151 -2.37 -20.85 3.69
C ASP A 151 -3.27 -20.73 2.45
N ALA A 152 -3.42 -19.54 1.90
CA ALA A 152 -4.22 -19.30 0.69
C ALA A 152 -3.67 -20.07 -0.53
N LYS A 153 -2.36 -20.35 -0.56
CA LYS A 153 -1.71 -21.17 -1.60
C LYS A 153 -1.51 -22.62 -1.18
N GLN A 154 -2.14 -23.05 -0.06
CA GLN A 154 -2.11 -24.42 0.48
C GLN A 154 -0.70 -24.91 0.85
N ILE A 155 0.21 -23.97 1.17
CA ILE A 155 1.56 -24.28 1.61
C ILE A 155 1.58 -24.40 3.13
N GLN A 156 2.00 -25.56 3.63
CA GLN A 156 2.09 -25.84 5.05
C GLN A 156 3.36 -25.23 5.63
N ALA A 157 3.27 -24.01 6.11
CA ALA A 157 4.34 -23.28 6.79
C ALA A 157 3.84 -22.84 8.16
N ASP A 158 4.51 -23.20 9.23
CA ASP A 158 4.17 -22.71 10.56
C ASP A 158 4.82 -21.34 10.85
N VAL A 159 4.33 -20.67 11.91
CA VAL A 159 4.81 -19.33 12.27
C VAL A 159 6.27 -19.33 12.70
N ASP A 160 6.77 -20.39 13.31
CA ASP A 160 8.14 -20.48 13.79
C ASP A 160 9.12 -20.64 12.61
N GLN A 161 8.75 -21.47 11.60
CA GLN A 161 9.49 -21.58 10.33
C GLN A 161 9.53 -20.22 9.59
N LEU A 162 8.39 -19.54 9.46
CA LEU A 162 8.31 -18.23 8.85
C LEU A 162 9.10 -17.18 9.64
N THR A 163 9.14 -17.29 10.97
CA THR A 163 9.94 -16.39 11.83
C THR A 163 11.43 -16.57 11.57
N ALA A 164 11.90 -17.81 11.35
CA ALA A 164 13.29 -18.08 11.00
C ALA A 164 13.67 -17.50 9.61
N LEU A 165 12.72 -17.46 8.67
CA LEU A 165 12.92 -16.89 7.33
C LEU A 165 12.77 -15.36 7.28
N ALA A 166 12.08 -14.77 8.25
CA ALA A 166 11.76 -13.34 8.25
C ALA A 166 12.98 -12.42 8.04
N PRO A 167 14.17 -12.65 8.65
CA PRO A 167 15.35 -11.79 8.42
C PRO A 167 15.86 -11.78 6.99
N VAL A 168 15.61 -12.85 6.22
CA VAL A 168 15.99 -12.92 4.80
C VAL A 168 14.90 -12.34 3.92
N LEU A 169 13.63 -12.55 4.29
CA LEU A 169 12.48 -12.10 3.53
C LEU A 169 12.29 -10.58 3.59
N ASN A 170 12.43 -9.95 4.76
CA ASN A 170 12.19 -8.53 4.95
C ASN A 170 13.07 -7.61 4.09
N GLU A 171 14.24 -8.07 3.66
CA GLU A 171 15.12 -7.33 2.74
C GLU A 171 14.77 -7.54 1.26
N ARG A 172 14.02 -8.59 0.93
CA ARG A 172 13.85 -9.06 -0.45
C ARG A 172 12.43 -8.86 -1.00
N ILE A 173 11.43 -8.81 -0.14
CA ILE A 173 10.03 -8.70 -0.56
C ILE A 173 9.55 -7.25 -0.62
N THR A 174 8.67 -6.98 -1.55
CA THR A 174 7.96 -5.71 -1.67
C THR A 174 6.58 -5.81 -1.04
N THR A 175 5.92 -6.95 -1.20
CA THR A 175 4.61 -7.26 -0.63
C THR A 175 4.66 -8.58 0.13
N LEU A 176 3.65 -8.87 0.95
CA LEU A 176 3.58 -10.13 1.67
C LEU A 176 3.37 -11.34 0.72
N ASP A 177 2.71 -11.13 -0.43
CA ASP A 177 2.53 -12.19 -1.43
C ASP A 177 3.86 -12.58 -2.11
N ASP A 178 4.79 -11.64 -2.26
CA ASP A 178 6.13 -11.92 -2.82
C ASP A 178 6.87 -12.99 -2.03
N ALA A 179 6.67 -13.05 -0.71
CA ALA A 179 7.34 -14.02 0.15
C ALA A 179 6.99 -15.46 -0.25
N VAL A 180 5.74 -15.70 -0.64
CA VAL A 180 5.31 -17.04 -1.08
C VAL A 180 6.04 -17.44 -2.35
N ASN A 181 6.10 -16.53 -3.34
CA ASN A 181 6.78 -16.79 -4.60
C ASN A 181 8.28 -16.99 -4.41
N LEU A 182 8.88 -16.30 -3.42
CA LEU A 182 10.31 -16.35 -3.15
C LEU A 182 10.74 -17.63 -2.42
N CYS A 183 9.93 -18.15 -1.50
CA CYS A 183 10.36 -19.24 -0.61
C CYS A 183 9.41 -20.45 -0.53
N ALA A 184 8.37 -20.53 -1.38
CA ALA A 184 7.47 -21.68 -1.43
C ALA A 184 8.21 -23.03 -1.60
N PHE A 185 9.32 -23.01 -2.34
CA PHE A 185 10.11 -24.20 -2.59
C PHE A 185 10.69 -24.86 -1.31
N ILE A 186 10.92 -24.07 -0.26
CA ILE A 186 11.45 -24.55 1.03
C ILE A 186 10.47 -25.54 1.73
N PHE A 187 9.16 -25.40 1.42
CA PHE A 187 8.07 -26.14 2.02
C PHE A 187 7.54 -27.27 1.11
N GLN A 188 8.25 -27.61 0.04
CA GLN A 188 7.87 -28.64 -0.92
C GLN A 188 8.83 -29.83 -0.80
N ASP A 189 8.27 -31.04 -0.80
CA ASP A 189 9.07 -32.27 -0.76
C ASP A 189 9.87 -32.47 -2.06
N GLU A 190 9.32 -32.01 -3.20
CA GLU A 190 9.97 -32.03 -4.50
C GLU A 190 10.01 -30.63 -5.12
N ILE A 191 11.19 -30.18 -5.47
CA ILE A 191 11.39 -28.89 -6.16
C ILE A 191 11.34 -29.15 -7.67
N PRO A 192 10.37 -28.56 -8.41
CA PRO A 192 10.33 -28.68 -9.85
C PRO A 192 11.54 -27.97 -10.47
N VAL A 193 12.55 -28.70 -10.83
CA VAL A 193 13.76 -28.15 -11.46
C VAL A 193 13.49 -27.84 -12.93
N ASN A 194 13.44 -26.56 -13.27
CA ASN A 194 13.43 -26.14 -14.67
C ASN A 194 14.85 -26.21 -15.23
N LYS A 195 15.15 -27.33 -15.92
CA LYS A 195 16.47 -27.57 -16.52
C LYS A 195 16.94 -26.45 -17.45
N ALA A 196 16.02 -25.72 -18.10
CA ALA A 196 16.37 -24.59 -18.96
C ALA A 196 16.99 -23.40 -18.18
N LEU A 197 16.67 -23.25 -16.89
CA LEU A 197 17.25 -22.21 -16.03
C LEU A 197 18.62 -22.58 -15.47
N LEU A 198 19.02 -23.85 -15.56
CA LEU A 198 20.34 -24.33 -15.14
C LEU A 198 21.41 -24.12 -16.21
N VAL A 199 21.01 -23.73 -17.42
CA VAL A 199 21.98 -23.48 -18.51
C VAL A 199 22.69 -22.15 -18.25
N ILE A 200 23.94 -22.23 -17.83
CA ILE A 200 24.81 -21.06 -17.69
C ILE A 200 25.41 -20.77 -19.06
N ASN A 201 25.21 -19.57 -19.59
CA ASN A 201 25.76 -19.16 -20.88
C ASN A 201 27.26 -19.40 -20.96
N GLY A 202 27.71 -20.21 -21.95
CA GLY A 202 29.10 -20.53 -22.20
C GLY A 202 29.62 -21.82 -21.55
N ARG A 203 28.76 -22.61 -20.87
CA ARG A 203 29.13 -23.92 -20.30
C ARG A 203 28.34 -25.07 -20.94
N SER A 204 28.94 -26.23 -21.05
CA SER A 204 28.26 -27.41 -21.53
C SER A 204 27.36 -28.03 -20.45
N ASN A 205 26.36 -28.81 -20.85
CA ASN A 205 25.47 -29.52 -19.92
C ASN A 205 26.24 -30.46 -18.97
N GLU A 206 27.36 -31.03 -19.43
CA GLU A 206 28.24 -31.92 -18.65
C GLU A 206 28.97 -31.17 -17.54
N GLU A 207 29.46 -29.96 -17.83
CA GLU A 207 30.10 -29.09 -16.82
C GLU A 207 29.11 -28.60 -15.77
N ILE A 208 27.87 -28.38 -16.17
CA ILE A 208 26.77 -27.94 -15.25
C ILE A 208 26.37 -29.08 -14.31
N CYS A 209 26.28 -30.32 -14.82
CA CYS A 209 25.97 -31.49 -13.98
C CYS A 209 27.08 -31.74 -12.93
N GLN A 210 28.35 -31.56 -13.28
CA GLN A 210 29.47 -31.70 -12.33
C GLN A 210 29.51 -30.64 -11.22
N ILE A 211 28.87 -29.48 -11.42
CA ILE A 211 28.77 -28.43 -10.40
C ILE A 211 27.60 -28.68 -9.46
N ALA A 212 26.58 -29.43 -9.92
CA ALA A 212 25.37 -29.72 -9.18
C ALA A 212 25.43 -30.99 -8.30
N GLU A 213 26.47 -31.81 -8.46
CA GLU A 213 26.83 -32.93 -7.58
C GLU A 213 27.74 -32.43 -6.43
#